data_e9dbd102bfb524aa524fa5df26d45214
#
_entry.id   e9dbd102bfb524aa524fa5df26d45214
#
_cell.length_a   1.000
_cell.length_b   1.000
_cell.length_c   1.000
_cell.angle_alpha   90.00
_cell.angle_beta   90.00
_cell.angle_gamma   90.00
#
_symmetry.space_group_name_H-M   'P 1'
#
loop_
_entity.id
_entity.type
_entity.pdbx_description
1 polymer ?
#
loop_
_entity_poly.entity_id
_entity_poly.type
_entity_poly.pdbx_seq_one_letter_code
_entity_poly.pdbx_strand_id
1 'polypeptide(L)'
;MSSKEQKTPEGQAPEEIITEQHDEVEAVEPDASAEQVDPRDEKIANLEAQLVEAQNRERDGVLRIKAEMENLRRRTEQDVEKAHKFALEKFVNELLPVIDSLDRALEVADKANPDNAAMIEGIELTLKSMLDVVRKFGVEVIADTDVPLDPNVHQAIAMVESEEVEAGKVLGVMQKGYTLNGRTIRAAMVTVA
;
A
#
# COMPACT_ATOMS: atom_id res chain seq x y z
N MET A 1 -14.53 17.74 -42.13
CA MET A 1 -15.77 17.39 -42.83
C MET A 1 -16.79 17.18 -41.72
N SER A 2 -17.50 18.20 -41.47
CA SER A 2 -18.88 18.60 -41.81
C SER A 2 -19.87 18.00 -40.83
N SER A 3 -20.24 18.72 -39.83
CA SER A 3 -21.37 19.63 -39.68
C SER A 3 -22.74 18.98 -39.91
N LYS A 4 -23.62 18.99 -38.89
CA LYS A 4 -24.89 19.73 -38.96
C LYS A 4 -25.67 19.68 -37.66
N GLU A 5 -25.83 20.89 -37.14
CA GLU A 5 -26.92 21.37 -36.27
C GLU A 5 -28.25 21.27 -36.97
N GLN A 6 -29.34 21.15 -36.19
CA GLN A 6 -30.69 21.73 -36.44
C GLN A 6 -31.49 21.52 -35.15
N LYS A 7 -31.72 22.53 -34.33
CA LYS A 7 -32.65 23.69 -34.43
C LYS A 7 -34.12 23.32 -34.21
N THR A 8 -34.63 23.75 -33.06
CA THR A 8 -36.00 23.92 -32.58
C THR A 8 -36.87 24.69 -33.60
N PRO A 9 -38.21 24.60 -33.53
CA PRO A 9 -38.92 25.84 -33.25
C PRO A 9 -40.06 25.75 -32.22
N GLU A 10 -40.25 26.88 -31.55
CA GLU A 10 -41.42 27.37 -30.83
C GLU A 10 -42.66 27.47 -31.69
N GLY A 11 -43.81 27.48 -31.04
CA GLY A 11 -45.04 27.96 -31.68
C GLY A 11 -46.31 27.71 -30.88
N GLN A 12 -46.64 28.65 -30.00
CA GLN A 12 -47.93 29.36 -29.90
C GLN A 12 -49.16 28.60 -29.45
N ALA A 13 -49.68 29.10 -28.32
CA ALA A 13 -51.06 29.01 -27.87
C ALA A 13 -52.04 29.76 -28.84
N PRO A 14 -53.31 29.45 -28.77
CA PRO A 14 -54.31 30.54 -28.69
C PRO A 14 -55.31 30.40 -27.54
N GLU A 15 -55.66 31.57 -27.04
CA GLU A 15 -56.69 31.90 -26.09
C GLU A 15 -58.10 31.70 -26.58
N GLU A 16 -59.03 31.69 -25.59
CA GLU A 16 -60.47 32.05 -25.60
C GLU A 16 -61.45 31.00 -26.19
N ILE A 17 -62.47 30.61 -25.41
CA ILE A 17 -63.72 31.38 -25.20
C ILE A 17 -64.49 30.82 -23.99
N ILE A 18 -64.95 31.77 -23.15
CA ILE A 18 -65.89 31.63 -22.05
C ILE A 18 -67.29 31.31 -22.56
N THR A 19 -67.96 30.31 -21.99
CA THR A 19 -69.42 30.31 -21.88
C THR A 19 -69.83 29.76 -20.52
N GLU A 20 -70.37 30.66 -19.72
CA GLU A 20 -71.13 30.33 -18.53
C GLU A 20 -72.41 29.56 -18.90
N GLN A 21 -72.60 28.40 -18.23
CA GLN A 21 -73.95 27.89 -18.02
C GLN A 21 -74.05 27.38 -16.57
N HIS A 22 -74.86 28.12 -15.83
CA HIS A 22 -75.40 27.66 -14.57
C HIS A 22 -76.19 26.36 -14.78
N ASP A 23 -75.84 25.35 -13.99
CA ASP A 23 -76.79 24.31 -13.63
C ASP A 23 -76.62 23.92 -12.17
N GLU A 24 -77.74 23.68 -11.55
CA GLU A 24 -77.98 23.49 -10.13
C GLU A 24 -77.09 22.46 -9.50
N VAL A 25 -76.49 22.87 -8.40
CA VAL A 25 -75.76 21.94 -7.54
C VAL A 25 -76.75 21.21 -6.66
N GLU A 26 -77.10 19.99 -7.04
CA GLU A 26 -77.72 19.04 -6.19
C GLU A 26 -76.67 18.60 -5.12
N ALA A 27 -76.93 18.93 -3.88
CA ALA A 27 -76.07 18.60 -2.74
C ALA A 27 -76.04 17.06 -2.55
N VAL A 28 -74.98 16.42 -3.04
CA VAL A 28 -74.66 15.05 -2.68
C VAL A 28 -74.01 15.10 -1.33
N GLU A 29 -74.68 14.64 -0.30
CA GLU A 29 -74.12 14.36 1.01
C GLU A 29 -72.92 13.46 0.86
N PRO A 30 -71.79 13.72 1.56
CA PRO A 30 -70.67 12.78 1.55
C PRO A 30 -71.08 11.50 2.27
N ASP A 31 -71.23 10.46 1.49
CA ASP A 31 -71.31 9.10 2.01
C ASP A 31 -70.02 8.78 2.80
N ALA A 32 -70.11 8.96 4.10
CA ALA A 32 -69.06 8.58 5.04
C ALA A 32 -69.13 7.07 5.23
N SER A 33 -68.95 6.27 4.18
CA SER A 33 -68.54 4.90 4.29
C SER A 33 -67.02 4.93 4.59
N ALA A 34 -66.69 5.05 5.87
CA ALA A 34 -65.35 4.67 6.32
C ALA A 34 -65.10 3.26 5.83
N GLU A 35 -64.28 3.10 4.81
CA GLU A 35 -63.75 1.82 4.40
C GLU A 35 -63.09 1.20 5.63
N GLN A 36 -63.79 0.26 6.26
CA GLN A 36 -63.21 -0.58 7.30
C GLN A 36 -62.12 -1.44 6.62
N VAL A 37 -60.87 -0.97 6.67
CA VAL A 37 -59.71 -1.72 6.20
C VAL A 37 -59.76 -3.08 6.92
N ASP A 38 -59.86 -4.16 6.14
CA ASP A 38 -59.87 -5.51 6.71
C ASP A 38 -58.57 -5.72 7.50
N PRO A 39 -58.64 -6.14 8.78
CA PRO A 39 -57.44 -6.41 9.61
C PRO A 39 -56.49 -7.44 8.96
N ARG A 40 -56.94 -8.14 7.95
CA ARG A 40 -56.10 -9.04 7.12
C ARG A 40 -55.22 -8.24 6.15
N ASP A 41 -55.77 -7.18 5.57
CA ASP A 41 -55.02 -6.34 4.63
C ASP A 41 -53.89 -5.55 5.34
N GLU A 42 -54.17 -5.06 6.55
CA GLU A 42 -53.14 -4.45 7.39
C GLU A 42 -52.02 -5.42 7.75
N LYS A 43 -52.38 -6.68 8.04
CA LYS A 43 -51.41 -7.72 8.36
C LYS A 43 -50.58 -8.12 7.14
N ILE A 44 -51.18 -8.19 5.95
CA ILE A 44 -50.50 -8.46 4.70
C ILE A 44 -49.49 -7.34 4.41
N ALA A 45 -49.92 -6.07 4.46
CA ALA A 45 -49.07 -4.92 4.23
C ALA A 45 -47.87 -4.90 5.21
N ASN A 46 -48.10 -5.21 6.47
CA ASN A 46 -47.02 -5.29 7.46
C ASN A 46 -46.02 -6.42 7.17
N LEU A 47 -46.51 -7.61 6.79
CA LEU A 47 -45.64 -8.73 6.39
C LEU A 47 -44.84 -8.46 5.14
N GLU A 48 -45.47 -7.82 4.17
CA GLU A 48 -44.76 -7.38 2.92
C GLU A 48 -43.65 -6.37 3.22
N ALA A 49 -43.94 -5.39 4.11
CA ALA A 49 -42.93 -4.44 4.53
C ALA A 49 -41.74 -5.09 5.25
N GLN A 50 -42.05 -6.06 6.15
CA GLN A 50 -41.01 -6.84 6.85
C GLN A 50 -40.18 -7.69 5.88
N LEU A 51 -40.82 -8.28 4.88
CA LEU A 51 -40.15 -9.09 3.86
C LEU A 51 -39.22 -8.23 3.01
N VAL A 52 -39.67 -7.06 2.55
CA VAL A 52 -38.82 -6.11 1.81
C VAL A 52 -37.63 -5.66 2.65
N GLU A 53 -37.86 -5.33 3.91
CA GLU A 53 -36.78 -4.93 4.83
C GLU A 53 -35.77 -6.07 5.05
N ALA A 54 -36.25 -7.30 5.23
CA ALA A 54 -35.39 -8.48 5.40
C ALA A 54 -34.56 -8.74 4.13
N GLN A 55 -35.17 -8.64 2.95
CA GLN A 55 -34.47 -8.76 1.66
C GLN A 55 -33.41 -7.68 1.45
N ASN A 56 -33.71 -6.45 1.83
CA ASN A 56 -32.73 -5.35 1.75
C ASN A 56 -31.55 -5.59 2.71
N ARG A 57 -31.83 -5.98 3.97
CA ARG A 57 -30.77 -6.35 4.93
C ARG A 57 -29.90 -7.50 4.43
N GLU A 58 -30.50 -8.51 3.81
CA GLU A 58 -29.75 -9.62 3.21
C GLU A 58 -28.86 -9.15 2.06
N ARG A 59 -29.41 -8.34 1.13
CA ARG A 59 -28.63 -7.78 0.01
C ARG A 59 -27.45 -6.93 0.50
N ASP A 60 -27.69 -6.05 1.46
CA ASP A 60 -26.64 -5.21 2.04
C ASP A 60 -25.59 -6.05 2.76
N GLY A 61 -26.03 -7.10 3.48
CA GLY A 61 -25.15 -8.08 4.10
C GLY A 61 -24.26 -8.80 3.10
N VAL A 62 -24.83 -9.28 2.00
CA VAL A 62 -24.08 -9.96 0.93
C VAL A 62 -23.09 -9.01 0.26
N LEU A 63 -23.48 -7.76 0.00
CA LEU A 63 -22.57 -6.75 -0.59
C LEU A 63 -21.40 -6.43 0.33
N ARG A 64 -21.67 -6.28 1.64
CA ARG A 64 -20.62 -6.07 2.64
C ARG A 64 -19.65 -7.24 2.71
N ILE A 65 -20.16 -8.46 2.78
CA ILE A 65 -19.34 -9.68 2.83
C ILE A 65 -18.47 -9.78 1.56
N LYS A 66 -19.02 -9.48 0.38
CA LYS A 66 -18.24 -9.47 -0.86
C LYS A 66 -17.10 -8.45 -0.82
N ALA A 67 -17.37 -7.25 -0.33
CA ALA A 67 -16.36 -6.21 -0.18
C ALA A 67 -15.27 -6.62 0.83
N GLU A 68 -15.65 -7.21 1.95
CA GLU A 68 -14.71 -7.72 2.96
C GLU A 68 -13.85 -8.87 2.40
N MET A 69 -14.44 -9.79 1.66
CA MET A 69 -13.71 -10.88 1.01
C MET A 69 -12.70 -10.38 -0.01
N GLU A 70 -13.07 -9.39 -0.84
CA GLU A 70 -12.14 -8.81 -1.82
C GLU A 70 -10.99 -8.06 -1.13
N ASN A 71 -11.28 -7.32 -0.06
CA ASN A 71 -10.24 -6.67 0.75
C ASN A 71 -9.30 -7.69 1.40
N LEU A 72 -9.86 -8.77 1.95
CA LEU A 72 -9.09 -9.85 2.56
C LEU A 72 -8.21 -10.53 1.51
N ARG A 73 -8.75 -10.86 0.34
CA ARG A 73 -8.01 -11.45 -0.76
C ARG A 73 -6.82 -10.59 -1.15
N ARG A 74 -7.04 -9.30 -1.41
CA ARG A 74 -5.99 -8.35 -1.76
C ARG A 74 -4.92 -8.26 -0.69
N ARG A 75 -5.31 -8.22 0.59
CA ARG A 75 -4.36 -8.21 1.72
C ARG A 75 -3.54 -9.49 1.77
N THR A 76 -4.20 -10.65 1.62
CA THR A 76 -3.51 -11.95 1.62
C THR A 76 -2.50 -12.05 0.48
N GLU A 77 -2.84 -11.60 -0.74
CA GLU A 77 -1.92 -11.58 -1.87
C GLU A 77 -0.68 -10.71 -1.56
N GLN A 78 -0.87 -9.53 -0.96
CA GLN A 78 0.24 -8.67 -0.53
C GLN A 78 1.09 -9.31 0.58
N ASP A 79 0.46 -9.97 1.53
CA ASP A 79 1.17 -10.62 2.64
C ASP A 79 1.98 -11.83 2.14
N VAL A 80 1.45 -12.61 1.19
CA VAL A 80 2.18 -13.70 0.53
C VAL A 80 3.37 -13.16 -0.27
N GLU A 81 3.17 -12.09 -1.04
CA GLU A 81 4.27 -11.45 -1.79
C GLU A 81 5.38 -10.96 -0.86
N LYS A 82 5.02 -10.29 0.25
CA LYS A 82 5.99 -9.86 1.27
C LYS A 82 6.70 -11.04 1.91
N ALA A 83 5.95 -12.11 2.24
CA ALA A 83 6.52 -13.31 2.82
C ALA A 83 7.57 -13.95 1.89
N HIS A 84 7.30 -14.00 0.59
CA HIS A 84 8.28 -14.48 -0.40
C HIS A 84 9.48 -13.56 -0.55
N LYS A 85 9.27 -12.24 -0.64
CA LYS A 85 10.37 -11.27 -0.79
C LYS A 85 11.34 -11.28 0.40
N PHE A 86 10.83 -11.51 1.61
CA PHE A 86 11.64 -11.44 2.84
C PHE A 86 11.85 -12.79 3.52
N ALA A 87 11.53 -13.89 2.86
CA ALA A 87 11.71 -15.23 3.39
C ALA A 87 13.14 -15.51 3.89
N LEU A 88 14.13 -14.92 3.22
CA LEU A 88 15.53 -15.12 3.53
C LEU A 88 16.10 -14.14 4.57
N GLU A 89 15.31 -13.18 5.06
CA GLU A 89 15.77 -12.12 5.97
C GLU A 89 16.48 -12.72 7.20
N LYS A 90 15.86 -13.71 7.86
CA LYS A 90 16.43 -14.35 9.03
C LYS A 90 17.74 -15.09 8.72
N PHE A 91 17.76 -15.82 7.61
CA PHE A 91 18.97 -16.54 7.17
C PHE A 91 20.12 -15.57 6.87
N VAL A 92 19.83 -14.50 6.14
CA VAL A 92 20.84 -13.48 5.81
C VAL A 92 21.37 -12.83 7.08
N ASN A 93 20.51 -12.47 8.05
CA ASN A 93 20.95 -11.90 9.32
C ASN A 93 21.96 -12.81 10.06
N GLU A 94 21.72 -14.12 10.07
CA GLU A 94 22.65 -15.07 10.69
C GLU A 94 23.94 -15.26 9.87
N LEU A 95 23.93 -14.90 8.59
CA LEU A 95 25.10 -14.97 7.71
C LEU A 95 26.00 -13.73 7.82
N LEU A 96 25.42 -12.54 8.15
CA LEU A 96 26.18 -11.29 8.22
C LEU A 96 27.41 -11.35 9.16
N PRO A 97 27.37 -11.97 10.34
CA PRO A 97 28.57 -12.11 11.20
C PRO A 97 29.72 -12.87 10.56
N VAL A 98 29.41 -13.82 9.64
CA VAL A 98 30.44 -14.55 8.92
C VAL A 98 31.13 -13.64 7.90
N ILE A 99 30.35 -12.83 7.19
CA ILE A 99 30.88 -11.83 6.26
C ILE A 99 31.73 -10.80 7.01
N ASP A 100 31.24 -10.28 8.14
CA ASP A 100 31.99 -9.33 8.99
C ASP A 100 33.30 -9.93 9.50
N SER A 101 33.32 -11.24 9.79
CA SER A 101 34.55 -11.92 10.24
C SER A 101 35.59 -12.03 9.12
N LEU A 102 35.15 -12.24 7.88
CA LEU A 102 36.04 -12.22 6.70
C LEU A 102 36.58 -10.82 6.42
N ASP A 103 35.70 -9.80 6.47
CA ASP A 103 36.11 -8.40 6.35
C ASP A 103 37.17 -8.03 7.40
N ARG A 104 36.92 -8.37 8.68
CA ARG A 104 37.86 -8.12 9.78
C ARG A 104 39.19 -8.85 9.59
N ALA A 105 39.15 -10.09 9.09
CA ALA A 105 40.38 -10.84 8.78
C ALA A 105 41.25 -10.11 7.75
N LEU A 106 40.60 -9.50 6.73
CA LEU A 106 41.31 -8.70 5.71
C LEU A 106 41.86 -7.38 6.25
N GLU A 107 41.15 -6.74 7.21
CA GLU A 107 41.59 -5.51 7.85
C GLU A 107 42.82 -5.72 8.73
N VAL A 108 42.85 -6.82 9.50
CA VAL A 108 43.93 -7.12 10.44
C VAL A 108 45.12 -7.82 9.76
N ALA A 109 44.90 -8.33 8.53
CA ALA A 109 45.96 -9.04 7.79
C ALA A 109 47.14 -8.12 7.49
N ASP A 110 48.35 -8.56 7.82
CA ASP A 110 49.58 -7.87 7.45
C ASP A 110 49.85 -8.00 5.94
N LYS A 111 49.47 -6.97 5.22
CA LYS A 111 49.60 -6.87 3.76
C LYS A 111 51.06 -6.63 3.32
N ALA A 112 51.94 -6.25 4.24
CA ALA A 112 53.35 -6.02 3.93
C ALA A 112 54.14 -7.33 3.91
N ASN A 113 53.68 -8.40 4.52
CA ASN A 113 54.32 -9.68 4.54
C ASN A 113 54.00 -10.49 3.28
N PRO A 114 55.00 -10.81 2.41
CA PRO A 114 54.78 -11.56 1.17
C PRO A 114 54.28 -13.02 1.44
N ASP A 115 54.57 -13.58 2.57
CA ASP A 115 54.12 -14.94 2.92
C ASP A 115 52.58 -14.99 3.15
N ASN A 116 51.98 -13.87 3.46
CA ASN A 116 50.53 -13.76 3.65
C ASN A 116 49.76 -13.50 2.37
N ALA A 117 50.43 -13.11 1.29
CA ALA A 117 49.79 -12.61 0.07
C ALA A 117 48.79 -13.63 -0.54
N ALA A 118 49.18 -14.90 -0.65
CA ALA A 118 48.31 -15.95 -1.18
C ALA A 118 47.10 -16.24 -0.29
N MET A 119 47.26 -16.13 1.04
CA MET A 119 46.16 -16.30 2.00
C MET A 119 45.17 -15.14 1.93
N ILE A 120 45.69 -13.90 1.87
CA ILE A 120 44.86 -12.66 1.73
C ILE A 120 44.04 -12.71 0.44
N GLU A 121 44.70 -13.06 -0.67
CA GLU A 121 44.00 -13.21 -1.96
C GLU A 121 42.90 -14.29 -1.90
N GLY A 122 43.13 -15.41 -1.23
CA GLY A 122 42.16 -16.47 -1.02
C GLY A 122 40.95 -16.00 -0.21
N ILE A 123 41.16 -15.19 0.84
CA ILE A 123 40.07 -14.62 1.65
C ILE A 123 39.30 -13.56 0.86
N GLU A 124 39.96 -12.68 0.10
CA GLU A 124 39.33 -11.68 -0.76
C GLU A 124 38.43 -12.34 -1.83
N LEU A 125 38.91 -13.39 -2.48
CA LEU A 125 38.14 -14.15 -3.46
C LEU A 125 36.93 -14.85 -2.82
N THR A 126 37.11 -15.41 -1.61
CA THR A 126 36.01 -16.04 -0.87
C THR A 126 34.94 -15.03 -0.49
N LEU A 127 35.34 -13.89 0.06
CA LEU A 127 34.42 -12.80 0.42
C LEU A 127 33.66 -12.28 -0.81
N LYS A 128 34.39 -12.02 -1.90
CA LYS A 128 33.78 -11.58 -3.16
C LYS A 128 32.77 -12.58 -3.68
N SER A 129 33.13 -13.88 -3.72
CA SER A 129 32.23 -14.94 -4.16
C SER A 129 30.97 -15.00 -3.29
N MET A 130 31.10 -14.84 -1.98
CA MET A 130 29.99 -14.85 -1.04
C MET A 130 29.06 -13.66 -1.25
N LEU A 131 29.61 -12.45 -1.43
CA LEU A 131 28.85 -11.25 -1.73
C LEU A 131 28.12 -11.35 -3.09
N ASP A 132 28.76 -11.94 -4.09
CA ASP A 132 28.15 -12.18 -5.40
C ASP A 132 26.98 -13.20 -5.32
N VAL A 133 27.08 -14.19 -4.45
CA VAL A 133 25.99 -15.14 -4.21
C VAL A 133 24.82 -14.45 -3.53
N VAL A 134 25.04 -13.73 -2.43
CA VAL A 134 23.93 -13.07 -1.68
C VAL A 134 23.25 -11.98 -2.50
N ARG A 135 23.98 -11.29 -3.39
CA ARG A 135 23.40 -10.33 -4.34
C ARG A 135 22.36 -10.94 -5.27
N LYS A 136 22.54 -12.19 -5.70
CA LYS A 136 21.55 -12.89 -6.54
C LYS A 136 20.21 -13.12 -5.82
N PHE A 137 20.20 -13.05 -4.51
CA PHE A 137 19.01 -13.15 -3.66
C PHE A 137 18.46 -11.79 -3.21
N GLY A 138 18.95 -10.70 -3.83
CA GLY A 138 18.48 -9.34 -3.56
C GLY A 138 19.10 -8.66 -2.34
N VAL A 139 20.24 -9.18 -1.85
CA VAL A 139 21.00 -8.54 -0.77
C VAL A 139 21.96 -7.51 -1.39
N GLU A 140 21.91 -6.29 -0.90
CA GLU A 140 22.80 -5.19 -1.31
C GLU A 140 23.59 -4.69 -0.11
N VAL A 141 24.85 -4.27 -0.36
CA VAL A 141 25.75 -3.76 0.66
C VAL A 141 25.59 -2.26 0.76
N ILE A 142 25.56 -1.73 1.97
CA ILE A 142 25.62 -0.29 2.28
C ILE A 142 27.00 -0.02 2.85
N ALA A 143 27.89 0.57 2.05
CA ALA A 143 29.26 0.89 2.41
C ALA A 143 29.77 2.18 1.77
N ASP A 144 28.85 3.05 1.34
CA ASP A 144 29.18 4.29 0.67
C ASP A 144 29.70 5.34 1.67
N THR A 145 30.77 6.05 1.28
CA THR A 145 31.32 7.18 2.00
C THR A 145 31.09 8.47 1.21
N ASP A 146 31.22 9.62 1.87
CA ASP A 146 30.92 10.96 1.29
C ASP A 146 29.46 11.12 0.80
N VAL A 147 28.56 10.34 1.36
CA VAL A 147 27.10 10.44 1.13
C VAL A 147 26.42 11.09 2.32
N PRO A 148 25.28 11.78 2.13
CA PRO A 148 24.52 12.33 3.24
C PRO A 148 24.09 11.21 4.20
N LEU A 149 24.08 11.50 5.50
CA LEU A 149 23.58 10.57 6.51
C LEU A 149 22.07 10.31 6.29
N ASP A 150 21.70 9.08 5.99
CA ASP A 150 20.31 8.64 5.93
C ASP A 150 19.99 7.74 7.13
N PRO A 151 19.14 8.18 8.07
CA PRO A 151 18.79 7.40 9.26
C PRO A 151 18.10 6.05 8.96
N ASN A 152 17.58 5.85 7.76
CA ASN A 152 16.94 4.58 7.37
C ASN A 152 17.96 3.47 7.10
N VAL A 153 19.17 3.84 6.70
CA VAL A 153 20.22 2.90 6.26
C VAL A 153 21.53 3.06 7.02
N HIS A 154 21.72 4.18 7.73
CA HIS A 154 22.93 4.48 8.46
C HIS A 154 22.63 4.66 9.95
N GLN A 155 23.55 4.16 10.80
CA GLN A 155 23.60 4.39 12.23
C GLN A 155 24.88 5.13 12.55
N ALA A 156 24.79 6.43 12.85
CA ALA A 156 25.93 7.22 13.29
C ALA A 156 26.36 6.78 14.70
N ILE A 157 27.66 6.42 14.85
CA ILE A 157 28.25 5.99 16.12
C ILE A 157 29.10 7.11 16.72
N ALA A 158 29.81 7.85 15.86
CA ALA A 158 30.69 8.94 16.28
C ALA A 158 30.58 10.08 15.27
N MET A 159 30.78 11.29 15.79
CA MET A 159 31.03 12.50 15.00
C MET A 159 32.49 12.87 15.13
N VAL A 160 33.15 13.11 14.02
CA VAL A 160 34.57 13.47 13.98
C VAL A 160 34.69 14.69 13.06
N GLU A 161 35.30 15.75 13.58
CA GLU A 161 35.59 16.93 12.77
C GLU A 161 36.55 16.53 11.61
N SER A 162 36.18 16.84 10.39
CA SER A 162 36.95 16.58 9.20
C SER A 162 36.97 17.81 8.30
N GLU A 163 38.14 18.12 7.77
CA GLU A 163 38.32 19.18 6.77
C GLU A 163 38.04 18.68 5.36
N GLU A 164 37.98 17.33 5.16
CA GLU A 164 37.87 16.69 3.85
C GLU A 164 36.43 16.44 3.42
N VAL A 165 35.50 16.29 4.38
CA VAL A 165 34.10 15.92 4.15
C VAL A 165 33.17 16.95 4.78
N GLU A 166 32.11 17.33 4.06
CA GLU A 166 31.13 18.30 4.56
C GLU A 166 30.38 17.76 5.79
N ALA A 167 30.05 18.65 6.71
CA ALA A 167 29.29 18.30 7.92
C ALA A 167 27.97 17.60 7.58
N GLY A 168 27.68 16.51 8.28
CA GLY A 168 26.50 15.71 8.10
C GLY A 168 26.60 14.61 7.04
N LYS A 169 27.79 14.38 6.47
CA LYS A 169 28.07 13.27 5.58
C LYS A 169 28.83 12.13 6.27
N VAL A 170 28.71 10.94 5.71
CA VAL A 170 29.40 9.74 6.15
C VAL A 170 30.91 9.88 5.84
N LEU A 171 31.70 9.96 6.88
CA LEU A 171 33.18 10.02 6.78
C LEU A 171 33.78 8.62 6.56
N GLY A 172 33.26 7.62 7.26
CA GLY A 172 33.75 6.27 7.18
C GLY A 172 32.74 5.25 7.67
N VAL A 173 32.86 4.02 7.18
CA VAL A 173 31.99 2.90 7.54
C VAL A 173 32.77 1.95 8.45
N MET A 174 32.37 1.86 9.70
CA MET A 174 32.95 0.95 10.69
C MET A 174 32.43 -0.48 10.54
N GLN A 175 31.17 -0.62 10.17
CA GLN A 175 30.54 -1.91 9.87
C GLN A 175 29.56 -1.73 8.71
N LYS A 176 29.71 -2.54 7.68
CA LYS A 176 28.89 -2.51 6.48
C LYS A 176 27.42 -2.80 6.82
N GLY A 177 26.51 -2.03 6.26
CA GLY A 177 25.08 -2.30 6.29
C GLY A 177 24.63 -3.19 5.14
N TYR A 178 23.40 -3.71 5.26
CA TYR A 178 22.82 -4.58 4.22
C TYR A 178 21.34 -4.35 4.07
N THR A 179 20.87 -4.38 2.83
CA THR A 179 19.43 -4.41 2.49
C THR A 179 19.07 -5.74 1.86
N LEU A 180 17.78 -6.11 1.93
CA LEU A 180 17.19 -7.24 1.21
C LEU A 180 15.97 -6.74 0.44
N ASN A 181 16.03 -6.82 -0.88
CA ASN A 181 14.97 -6.34 -1.76
C ASN A 181 14.51 -4.90 -1.43
N GLY A 182 15.47 -4.02 -1.13
CA GLY A 182 15.23 -2.61 -0.79
C GLY A 182 14.81 -2.33 0.67
N ARG A 183 14.73 -3.36 1.53
CA ARG A 183 14.48 -3.18 2.96
C ARG A 183 15.77 -3.35 3.75
N THR A 184 16.07 -2.40 4.62
CA THR A 184 17.25 -2.47 5.50
C THR A 184 17.10 -3.63 6.50
N ILE A 185 18.03 -4.59 6.43
CA ILE A 185 18.17 -5.68 7.40
C ILE A 185 19.06 -5.23 8.54
N ARG A 186 20.17 -4.57 8.19
CA ARG A 186 21.14 -4.03 9.14
C ARG A 186 21.62 -2.67 8.63
N ALA A 187 21.48 -1.63 9.44
CA ALA A 187 22.04 -0.32 9.13
C ALA A 187 23.57 -0.38 9.14
N ALA A 188 24.21 0.39 8.29
CA ALA A 188 25.65 0.57 8.32
C ALA A 188 26.02 1.41 9.54
N MET A 189 27.01 0.96 10.31
CA MET A 189 27.56 1.72 11.43
C MET A 189 28.63 2.68 10.87
N VAL A 190 28.37 3.98 10.98
CA VAL A 190 29.18 5.01 10.31
C VAL A 190 29.69 6.07 11.28
N THR A 191 30.82 6.67 10.90
CA THR A 191 31.29 7.94 11.46
C THR A 191 30.86 9.07 10.55
N VAL A 192 30.46 10.19 11.11
CA VAL A 192 29.93 11.37 10.39
C VAL A 192 30.86 12.55 10.63
N ALA A 193 31.03 13.34 9.60
CA ALA A 193 31.78 14.59 9.67
C ALA A 193 30.98 15.71 10.32
#